data_daaa7cbc4a4cadc03058226a7adf9924
#
_entry.id   daaa7cbc4a4cadc03058226a7adf9924
#
_cell.length_a   1.000
_cell.length_b   1.000
_cell.length_c   1.000
_cell.angle_alpha   90.00
_cell.angle_beta   90.00
_cell.angle_gamma   90.00
#
_symmetry.space_group_name_H-M   'P 1'
#
loop_
_entity.id
_entity.type
_entity.pdbx_description
1 polymer ?
#
loop_
_entity_poly.entity_id
_entity_poly.type
_entity_poly.pdbx_seq_one_letter_code
_entity_poly.pdbx_strand_id
1 'polypeptide(L)' 'MARVVSHVQREKDGWVLNTVMLDGYDVPFKYSRKKLYRSLQGARVNLTYYPQLEQVAGLDVEIMKVVRIRQA' A
#
# COMPACT_ATOMS: atom_id res chain seq x y z
N MET A 1 -13.67 7.15 -1.79
CA MET A 1 -12.73 7.31 -0.65
C MET A 1 -12.68 6.03 0.17
N ALA A 2 -11.48 5.61 0.51
CA ALA A 2 -11.27 4.43 1.34
C ALA A 2 -10.59 4.83 2.64
N ARG A 3 -10.91 4.15 3.72
CA ARG A 3 -10.29 4.39 5.02
C ARG A 3 -9.14 3.44 5.22
N VAL A 4 -8.00 3.97 5.63
CA VAL A 4 -6.80 3.18 5.91
C VAL A 4 -6.89 2.60 7.32
N VAL A 5 -6.93 1.27 7.42
CA VAL A 5 -6.98 0.60 8.72
C VAL A 5 -5.60 0.27 9.26
N SER A 6 -4.61 0.10 8.39
CA SER A 6 -3.22 -0.06 8.80
C SER A 6 -2.27 0.46 7.73
N HIS A 7 -1.10 0.89 8.14
CA HIS A 7 -0.07 1.40 7.24
C HIS A 7 1.29 0.99 7.78
N VAL A 8 1.95 0.07 7.09
CA VAL A 8 3.28 -0.41 7.45
C VAL A 8 4.29 0.19 6.49
N GLN A 9 5.36 0.74 7.03
CA GLN A 9 6.44 1.37 6.27
C GLN A 9 7.75 0.68 6.60
N ARG A 10 8.50 0.27 5.57
CA ARG A 10 9.80 -0.39 5.73
C ARG A 10 10.80 0.20 4.77
N GLU A 11 12.01 0.45 5.24
CA GLU A 11 13.09 0.90 4.38
C GLU A 11 13.84 -0.29 3.81
N LYS A 12 14.12 -0.22 2.50
CA LYS A 12 14.90 -1.24 1.81
C LYS A 12 15.59 -0.60 0.61
N ASP A 13 16.92 -0.68 0.58
CA ASP A 13 17.74 -0.23 -0.55
C ASP A 13 17.46 1.21 -0.98
N GLY A 14 17.28 2.11 -0.01
CA GLY A 14 17.04 3.52 -0.27
C GLY A 14 15.59 3.86 -0.63
N TRP A 15 14.70 2.87 -0.57
CA TRP A 15 13.27 3.07 -0.79
C TRP A 15 12.48 2.83 0.49
N VAL A 16 11.36 3.51 0.62
CA VAL A 16 10.39 3.21 1.67
C VAL A 16 9.27 2.39 1.04
N LEU A 17 9.14 1.14 1.45
CA LEU A 17 8.09 0.24 0.99
C LEU A 17 6.86 0.42 1.88
N ASN A 18 5.74 0.74 1.26
CA ASN A 18 4.48 1.00 1.96
C ASN A 18 3.49 -0.11 1.69
N THR A 19 2.88 -0.63 2.75
CA THR A 19 1.78 -1.59 2.65
C THR A 19 0.60 -1.03 3.43
N VAL A 20 -0.51 -0.84 2.74
CA VAL A 20 -1.71 -0.25 3.30
C VAL A 20 -2.85 -1.24 3.21
N MET A 21 -3.55 -1.44 4.32
CA MET A 21 -4.80 -2.20 4.32
C MET A 21 -5.96 -1.21 4.40
N LEU A 22 -6.95 -1.44 3.55
CA LEU A 22 -8.14 -0.57 3.47
C LEU A 22 -9.35 -1.29 4.03
N ASP A 23 -10.22 -0.53 4.66
CA ASP A 23 -11.47 -1.03 5.19
C ASP A 23 -12.32 -1.63 4.04
N GLY A 24 -12.81 -2.86 4.23
CA GLY A 24 -13.61 -3.54 3.23
C GLY A 24 -12.82 -4.30 2.16
N TYR A 25 -11.48 -4.31 2.24
CA TYR A 25 -10.62 -5.01 1.28
C TYR A 25 -9.76 -6.03 2.00
N ASP A 26 -9.61 -7.21 1.39
CA ASP A 26 -8.82 -8.32 1.94
C ASP A 26 -7.41 -8.40 1.40
N VAL A 27 -7.05 -7.54 0.46
CA VAL A 27 -5.75 -7.57 -0.20
C VAL A 27 -4.95 -6.35 0.17
N PRO A 28 -3.60 -6.47 0.29
CA PRO A 28 -2.76 -5.32 0.58
C PRO A 28 -2.60 -4.41 -0.63
N PHE A 29 -2.50 -3.11 -0.36
CA PHE A 29 -2.21 -2.08 -1.35
C PHE A 29 -0.77 -1.65 -1.13
N LYS A 30 0.09 -1.79 -2.15
CA LYS A 30 1.53 -1.56 -2.02
C LYS A 30 2.04 -0.49 -2.95
N TYR A 31 2.96 0.32 -2.45
CA TYR A 31 3.66 1.33 -3.23
C TYR A 31 5.00 1.66 -2.59
N SER A 32 5.89 2.30 -3.34
CA SER A 32 7.22 2.69 -2.88
C SER A 32 7.43 4.18 -3.01
N ARG A 33 8.17 4.76 -2.07
CA ARG A 33 8.53 6.16 -2.06
C ARG A 33 10.01 6.32 -1.71
N LYS A 34 10.61 7.42 -2.14
CA LYS A 34 11.98 7.75 -1.74
C LYS A 34 12.07 8.32 -0.34
N LYS A 35 11.00 8.92 0.16
CA LYS A 35 10.94 9.55 1.46
C LYS A 35 9.96 8.82 2.37
N LEU A 36 10.23 8.90 3.68
CA LEU A 36 9.30 8.46 4.69
C LEU A 36 8.30 9.58 4.95
N TYR A 37 7.05 9.34 4.61
CA TYR A 37 5.96 10.26 4.89
C TYR A 37 5.20 9.82 6.13
N ARG A 38 4.41 10.73 6.67
CA ARG A 38 3.56 10.45 7.82
C ARG A 38 2.63 9.27 7.51
N SER A 39 2.40 8.41 8.52
CA SER A 39 1.47 7.29 8.39
C SER A 39 0.08 7.77 8.02
N LEU A 40 -0.57 7.04 7.12
CA LEU A 40 -1.94 7.31 6.71
C LEU A 40 -2.96 6.53 7.52
N GLN A 41 -2.52 5.79 8.54
CA GLN A 41 -3.45 5.01 9.36
C GLN A 41 -4.55 5.90 9.94
N GLY A 42 -5.81 5.48 9.74
CA GLY A 42 -6.98 6.24 10.16
C GLY A 42 -7.44 7.29 9.16
N ALA A 43 -6.65 7.59 8.14
CA ALA A 43 -6.99 8.60 7.15
C ALA A 43 -7.91 8.03 6.07
N ARG A 44 -8.61 8.91 5.40
CA ARG A 44 -9.34 8.59 4.17
C ARG A 44 -8.49 8.97 2.98
N VAL A 45 -8.42 8.09 1.98
CA VAL A 45 -7.56 8.29 0.83
C VAL A 45 -8.31 8.01 -0.47
N ASN A 46 -7.82 8.65 -1.53
CA ASN A 46 -8.19 8.34 -2.90
C ASN A 46 -7.01 7.65 -3.56
N LEU A 47 -7.26 6.54 -4.26
CA LEU A 47 -6.20 5.74 -4.88
C LEU A 47 -6.52 5.43 -6.32
N THR A 48 -5.45 5.34 -7.10
CA THR A 48 -5.45 4.69 -8.39
C THR A 48 -4.56 3.46 -8.27
N TYR A 49 -5.06 2.30 -8.63
CA TYR A 49 -4.34 1.04 -8.43
C TYR A 49 -4.77 0.01 -9.46
N TYR A 50 -4.00 -1.06 -9.55
CA TYR A 50 -4.34 -2.21 -10.40
C TYR A 50 -3.90 -3.50 -9.71
N PRO A 51 -4.57 -4.63 -10.00
CA PRO A 51 -4.17 -5.92 -9.41
C PRO A 51 -2.86 -6.40 -10.00
N GLN A 52 -2.05 -7.04 -9.15
CA GLN A 52 -0.77 -7.60 -9.53
C GLN A 52 -0.53 -8.86 -8.72
N LEU A 53 0.16 -9.82 -9.30
CA LEU A 53 0.62 -11.01 -8.57
C LEU A 53 2.05 -10.78 -8.12
N GLU A 54 2.30 -11.09 -6.85
CA GLU A 54 3.63 -11.01 -6.25
C GLU A 54 4.03 -12.41 -5.80
N GLN A 55 5.26 -12.82 -6.12
CA GLN A 55 5.75 -14.13 -5.68
C GLN A 55 6.36 -14.02 -4.29
N VAL A 56 5.81 -14.81 -3.37
CA VAL A 56 6.32 -14.90 -2.01
C VAL A 56 6.53 -16.38 -1.69
N ALA A 57 7.79 -16.76 -1.45
CA ALA A 57 8.14 -18.15 -1.13
C ALA A 57 7.60 -19.15 -2.16
N GLY A 58 7.64 -18.79 -3.45
CA GLY A 58 7.18 -19.65 -4.54
C GLY A 58 5.68 -19.65 -4.79
N LEU A 59 4.92 -18.88 -4.03
CA LEU A 59 3.47 -18.75 -4.19
C LEU A 59 3.13 -17.40 -4.81
N ASP A 60 2.11 -17.39 -5.66
CA ASP A 60 1.55 -16.17 -6.23
C ASP A 60 0.55 -15.58 -5.24
N VAL A 61 0.82 -14.36 -4.79
CA VAL A 61 -0.04 -13.63 -3.86
C VAL A 61 -0.61 -12.41 -4.56
N GLU A 62 -1.92 -12.25 -4.50
CA GLU A 62 -2.57 -11.08 -5.08
C GLU A 62 -2.34 -9.85 -4.22
N ILE A 63 -1.89 -8.78 -4.86
CA ILE A 63 -1.75 -7.46 -4.25
C ILE A 63 -2.39 -6.42 -5.16
N MET A 64 -2.65 -5.24 -4.61
CA MET A 64 -3.02 -4.07 -5.41
C MET A 64 -1.82 -3.14 -5.50
N LYS A 65 -1.33 -2.94 -6.71
CA LYS A 65 -0.22 -2.00 -6.96
C LYS A 65 -0.78 -0.60 -7.05
N VAL A 66 -0.38 0.26 -6.11
CA VAL A 66 -0.85 1.64 -6.06
C VAL A 66 0.00 2.49 -7.01
N VAL A 67 -0.66 3.15 -7.94
CA VAL A 67 -0.04 4.09 -8.87
C VAL A 67 -0.06 5.48 -8.28
N ARG A 68 -1.14 5.82 -7.59
CA ARG A 68 -1.33 7.14 -7.01
C ARG A 68 -2.16 7.01 -5.74
N ILE A 69 -1.74 7.71 -4.69
CA ILE A 69 -2.49 7.77 -3.44
C ILE A 69 -2.44 9.19 -2.90
N ARG A 70 -3.58 9.70 -2.50
CA ARG A 70 -3.73 11.05 -1.95
C ARG A 70 -4.69 11.01 -0.78
N GLN A 71 -4.36 11.76 0.26
CA GLN A 71 -5.27 11.94 1.38
C GLN A 71 -6.45 12.80 0.92
N ALA A 72 -7.63 12.34 1.26
CA ALA A 72 -8.86 13.06 0.91
C ALA A 72 -9.10 14.24 1.84
#